data_48edbd7af60c259775382214d0f26b1d
#
_entry.id   48edbd7af60c259775382214d0f26b1d
#
_cell.length_a   1.000
_cell.length_b   1.000
_cell.length_c   1.000
_cell.angle_alpha   90.00
_cell.angle_beta   90.00
_cell.angle_gamma   90.00
#
_symmetry.space_group_name_H-M   'P 1'
#
loop_
_entity.id
_entity.type
_entity.pdbx_description
1 polymer ?
#
loop_
_entity_poly.entity_id
_entity_poly.type
_entity_poly.pdbx_seq_one_letter_code
_entity_poly.pdbx_strand_id
1 'polypeptide(L)'
;KVGLEKKKKNKCNNIFINANAENLPFKNNSFDKYVISFCLRNITFMETALDEALRVLKPNGIFYCLEFSSPKLKSLSKFYDFYKSKIIPKIGKYIAKNEDAYNYLDQSISMFPNQELLKAILIKKGFNNVSNINFFNGIVSLHIGYKTI
;
A
#
# COMPACT_ATOMS: atom_id res chain seq x y z
N LYS A 1 10.35 -17.54 3.78
CA LYS A 1 10.59 -18.41 4.97
C LYS A 1 9.70 -17.99 6.14
N VAL A 2 9.73 -16.73 6.59
CA VAL A 2 8.96 -16.23 7.75
C VAL A 2 7.43 -16.45 7.62
N GLY A 3 6.86 -16.24 6.43
CA GLY A 3 5.44 -16.48 6.17
C GLY A 3 5.03 -17.94 6.34
N LEU A 4 5.88 -18.88 5.88
CA LEU A 4 5.63 -20.31 6.01
C LEU A 4 5.72 -20.79 7.47
N GLU A 5 6.62 -20.23 8.27
CA GLU A 5 6.73 -20.52 9.70
C GLU A 5 5.48 -20.01 10.46
N LYS A 6 5.01 -18.81 10.15
CA LYS A 6 3.74 -18.26 10.70
C LYS A 6 2.52 -19.10 10.30
N LYS A 7 2.48 -19.63 9.06
CA LYS A 7 1.42 -20.55 8.61
C LYS A 7 1.34 -21.78 9.49
N LYS A 8 2.48 -22.44 9.74
CA LYS A 8 2.54 -23.64 10.60
C LYS A 8 2.04 -23.35 12.01
N LYS A 9 2.45 -22.21 12.58
CA LYS A 9 2.07 -21.82 13.94
C LYS A 9 0.58 -21.50 14.10
N ASN A 10 -0.04 -20.88 13.09
CA ASN A 10 -1.41 -20.36 13.19
C ASN A 10 -2.46 -21.26 12.51
N LYS A 11 -2.12 -22.48 12.06
CA LYS A 11 -3.01 -23.42 11.33
C LYS A 11 -3.79 -22.75 10.18
N CYS A 12 -3.17 -21.81 9.48
CA CYS A 12 -3.82 -21.03 8.43
C CYS A 12 -3.79 -21.80 7.09
N ASN A 13 -4.93 -21.89 6.40
CA ASN A 13 -5.06 -22.56 5.09
C ASN A 13 -4.59 -21.69 3.91
N ASN A 14 -3.96 -20.56 4.16
CA ASN A 14 -3.47 -19.65 3.11
C ASN A 14 -2.36 -20.31 2.28
N ILE A 15 -2.38 -20.04 0.99
CA ILE A 15 -1.31 -20.42 0.06
C ILE A 15 -0.32 -19.24 0.01
N PHE A 16 0.97 -19.54 0.22
CA PHE A 16 2.05 -18.55 0.10
C PHE A 16 2.81 -18.80 -1.20
N ILE A 17 2.84 -17.79 -2.04
CA ILE A 17 3.54 -17.81 -3.33
C ILE A 17 4.61 -16.70 -3.30
N ASN A 18 5.83 -17.03 -3.71
CA ASN A 18 6.88 -16.04 -3.93
C ASN A 18 6.74 -15.50 -5.35
N ALA A 19 6.38 -14.22 -5.47
CA ALA A 19 6.15 -13.57 -6.76
C ALA A 19 6.51 -12.07 -6.69
N ASN A 20 6.79 -11.48 -7.87
CA ASN A 20 6.91 -10.06 -8.04
C ASN A 20 5.52 -9.46 -8.35
N ALA A 21 5.12 -8.40 -7.64
CA ALA A 21 3.85 -7.72 -7.86
C ALA A 21 3.74 -7.08 -9.25
N GLU A 22 4.87 -6.80 -9.89
CA GLU A 22 4.97 -6.25 -11.25
C GLU A 22 4.83 -7.32 -12.35
N ASN A 23 4.82 -8.61 -11.96
CA ASN A 23 4.64 -9.76 -12.85
C ASN A 23 4.11 -10.95 -12.06
N LEU A 24 2.81 -11.00 -11.86
CA LEU A 24 2.15 -12.01 -11.04
C LEU A 24 1.97 -13.33 -11.80
N PRO A 25 2.31 -14.49 -11.22
CA PRO A 25 2.22 -15.80 -11.86
C PRO A 25 0.77 -16.34 -11.86
N PHE A 26 -0.19 -15.50 -12.17
CA PHE A 26 -1.61 -15.84 -12.22
C PHE A 26 -2.22 -15.50 -13.58
N LYS A 27 -3.23 -16.27 -13.97
CA LYS A 27 -4.02 -15.97 -15.17
C LYS A 27 -4.85 -14.71 -14.98
N ASN A 28 -5.27 -14.11 -16.09
CA ASN A 28 -6.23 -13.02 -16.07
C ASN A 28 -7.51 -13.47 -15.36
N ASN A 29 -8.20 -12.53 -14.72
CA ASN A 29 -9.52 -12.78 -14.12
C ASN A 29 -9.53 -13.95 -13.10
N SER A 30 -8.52 -14.04 -12.24
CA SER A 30 -8.36 -15.14 -11.29
C SER A 30 -8.95 -14.86 -9.90
N PHE A 31 -9.03 -13.59 -9.50
CA PHE A 31 -9.37 -13.21 -8.13
C PHE A 31 -10.56 -12.27 -8.04
N ASP A 32 -11.38 -12.47 -7.03
CA ASP A 32 -12.51 -11.59 -6.72
C ASP A 32 -12.06 -10.31 -6.00
N LYS A 33 -10.96 -10.40 -5.24
CA LYS A 33 -10.39 -9.27 -4.48
C LYS A 33 -8.87 -9.28 -4.57
N TYR A 34 -8.30 -8.09 -4.68
CA TYR A 34 -6.87 -7.84 -4.56
C TYR A 34 -6.63 -6.88 -3.39
N VAL A 35 -5.79 -7.27 -2.46
CA VAL A 35 -5.51 -6.46 -1.26
C VAL A 35 -4.02 -6.22 -1.16
N ILE A 36 -3.61 -4.96 -1.07
CA ILE A 36 -2.24 -4.55 -0.78
C ILE A 36 -2.24 -3.59 0.41
N SER A 37 -1.35 -3.83 1.37
CA SER A 37 -1.28 -3.04 2.60
C SER A 37 0.16 -2.69 2.94
N PHE A 38 0.46 -1.39 3.02
CA PHE A 38 1.76 -0.82 3.35
C PHE A 38 2.93 -1.36 2.50
N CYS A 39 2.64 -1.72 1.24
CA CYS A 39 3.61 -2.31 0.31
C CYS A 39 3.71 -1.56 -1.01
N LEU A 40 2.64 -0.88 -1.47
CA LEU A 40 2.59 -0.27 -2.79
C LEU A 40 3.69 0.79 -2.98
N ARG A 41 4.00 1.57 -1.94
CA ARG A 41 5.07 2.58 -1.94
C ARG A 41 6.48 2.01 -2.14
N ASN A 42 6.67 0.71 -1.88
CA ASN A 42 7.95 0.02 -1.98
C ASN A 42 8.15 -0.69 -3.33
N ILE A 43 7.18 -0.61 -4.22
CA ILE A 43 7.25 -1.23 -5.56
C ILE A 43 7.95 -0.27 -6.50
N THR A 44 8.95 -0.75 -7.23
CA THR A 44 9.78 0.05 -8.13
C THR A 44 8.94 0.65 -9.28
N PHE A 45 8.14 -0.19 -9.94
CA PHE A 45 7.25 0.24 -11.02
C PHE A 45 5.78 0.09 -10.57
N MET A 46 5.34 1.04 -9.72
CA MET A 46 4.00 1.04 -9.13
C MET A 46 2.90 0.90 -10.19
N GLU A 47 3.02 1.63 -11.30
CA GLU A 47 2.00 1.57 -12.37
C GLU A 47 1.88 0.19 -12.99
N THR A 48 3.00 -0.52 -13.19
CA THR A 48 3.02 -1.91 -13.68
C THR A 48 2.34 -2.86 -12.70
N ALA A 49 2.59 -2.69 -11.40
CA ALA A 49 1.93 -3.50 -10.39
C ALA A 49 0.41 -3.24 -10.31
N LEU A 50 -0.04 -2.02 -10.58
CA LEU A 50 -1.46 -1.70 -10.69
C LEU A 50 -2.10 -2.32 -11.95
N ASP A 51 -1.38 -2.35 -13.08
CA ASP A 51 -1.82 -3.05 -14.29
C ASP A 51 -1.98 -4.56 -14.02
N GLU A 52 -1.03 -5.17 -13.31
CA GLU A 52 -1.09 -6.58 -12.91
C GLU A 52 -2.23 -6.84 -11.94
N ALA A 53 -2.45 -5.96 -10.95
CA ALA A 53 -3.58 -6.07 -10.04
C ALA A 53 -4.91 -6.04 -10.81
N LEU A 54 -5.05 -5.12 -11.76
CA LEU A 54 -6.24 -5.04 -12.62
C LEU A 54 -6.39 -6.27 -13.51
N ARG A 55 -5.28 -6.78 -14.10
CA ARG A 55 -5.28 -7.97 -14.96
C ARG A 55 -5.78 -9.20 -14.23
N VAL A 56 -5.30 -9.45 -13.01
CA VAL A 56 -5.66 -10.66 -12.26
C VAL A 56 -7.02 -10.60 -11.59
N LEU A 57 -7.58 -9.41 -11.39
CA LEU A 57 -8.95 -9.26 -10.90
C LEU A 57 -9.96 -9.74 -11.93
N LYS A 58 -11.00 -10.44 -11.49
CA LYS A 58 -12.17 -10.77 -12.30
C LYS A 58 -12.97 -9.52 -12.64
N PRO A 59 -13.83 -9.56 -13.67
CA PRO A 59 -14.88 -8.55 -13.84
C PRO A 59 -15.65 -8.33 -12.53
N ASN A 60 -15.92 -7.09 -12.17
CA ASN A 60 -16.49 -6.65 -10.89
C ASN A 60 -15.62 -6.97 -9.65
N GLY A 61 -14.39 -7.42 -9.83
CA GLY A 61 -13.45 -7.63 -8.74
C GLY A 61 -13.03 -6.32 -8.09
N ILE A 62 -12.64 -6.39 -6.82
CA ILE A 62 -12.39 -5.23 -5.98
C ILE A 62 -10.90 -5.15 -5.63
N PHE A 63 -10.32 -3.97 -5.86
CA PHE A 63 -8.99 -3.60 -5.41
C PHE A 63 -9.05 -2.81 -4.11
N TYR A 64 -8.23 -3.21 -3.13
CA TYR A 64 -8.05 -2.51 -1.86
C TYR A 64 -6.59 -2.15 -1.68
N CYS A 65 -6.30 -0.88 -1.45
CA CYS A 65 -4.95 -0.39 -1.14
C CYS A 65 -4.97 0.42 0.15
N LEU A 66 -4.37 -0.11 1.21
CA LEU A 66 -4.16 0.60 2.47
C LEU A 66 -2.72 1.11 2.51
N GLU A 67 -2.53 2.41 2.57
CA GLU A 67 -1.20 3.03 2.58
C GLU A 67 -1.13 4.29 3.44
N PHE A 68 0.09 4.64 3.81
CA PHE A 68 0.38 5.95 4.36
C PHE A 68 0.09 7.04 3.34
N SER A 69 -0.34 8.19 3.83
CA SER A 69 -0.66 9.35 3.01
C SER A 69 -0.46 10.64 3.80
N SER A 70 -0.87 11.77 3.24
CA SER A 70 -0.68 13.09 3.84
C SER A 70 -1.90 13.51 4.67
N PRO A 71 -1.70 14.10 5.87
CA PRO A 71 -2.80 14.65 6.67
C PRO A 71 -3.58 15.71 5.90
N LYS A 72 -4.91 15.70 6.03
CA LYS A 72 -5.80 16.67 5.36
C LYS A 72 -5.71 18.07 5.96
N LEU A 73 -5.55 18.19 7.27
CA LEU A 73 -5.42 19.49 7.95
C LEU A 73 -3.99 20.02 7.84
N LYS A 74 -3.82 21.18 7.22
CA LYS A 74 -2.51 21.83 7.04
C LYS A 74 -1.76 22.11 8.36
N SER A 75 -2.47 22.38 9.45
CA SER A 75 -1.87 22.56 10.77
C SER A 75 -1.28 21.28 11.34
N LEU A 76 -1.94 20.14 11.09
CA LEU A 76 -1.43 18.83 11.49
C LEU A 76 -0.31 18.32 10.57
N SER A 77 -0.27 18.73 9.30
CA SER A 77 0.77 18.27 8.37
C SER A 77 2.17 18.70 8.83
N LYS A 78 2.34 19.97 9.23
CA LYS A 78 3.62 20.47 9.75
C LYS A 78 4.08 19.73 11.01
N PHE A 79 3.14 19.45 11.93
CA PHE A 79 3.44 18.69 13.14
C PHE A 79 3.75 17.22 12.81
N TYR A 80 3.02 16.64 11.88
CA TYR A 80 3.24 15.27 11.41
C TYR A 80 4.60 15.14 10.70
N ASP A 81 4.96 16.10 9.83
CA ASP A 81 6.25 16.13 9.15
C ASP A 81 7.42 16.26 10.14
N PHE A 82 7.27 17.11 11.15
CA PHE A 82 8.25 17.21 12.25
C PHE A 82 8.36 15.90 13.04
N TYR A 83 7.22 15.30 13.41
CA TYR A 83 7.19 14.03 14.12
C TYR A 83 7.84 12.91 13.30
N LYS A 84 7.48 12.80 12.02
CA LYS A 84 7.98 11.81 11.08
C LYS A 84 9.48 11.94 10.84
N SER A 85 9.96 13.16 10.58
CA SER A 85 11.37 13.43 10.21
C SER A 85 12.32 13.54 11.40
N LYS A 86 11.85 13.88 12.60
CA LYS A 86 12.71 14.16 13.75
C LYS A 86 12.51 13.19 14.92
N ILE A 87 11.30 12.72 15.15
CA ILE A 87 10.98 11.88 16.32
C ILE A 87 11.06 10.40 15.97
N ILE A 88 10.45 9.96 14.89
CA ILE A 88 10.46 8.55 14.47
C ILE A 88 11.88 7.99 14.27
N PRO A 89 12.81 8.66 13.56
CA PRO A 89 14.18 8.17 13.42
C PRO A 89 14.92 8.04 14.75
N LYS A 90 14.72 9.00 15.69
CA LYS A 90 15.31 8.90 17.03
C LYS A 90 14.79 7.70 17.82
N ILE A 91 13.48 7.44 17.76
CA ILE A 91 12.90 6.23 18.35
C ILE A 91 13.50 4.98 17.70
N GLY A 92 13.64 4.97 16.38
CA GLY A 92 14.27 3.90 15.62
C GLY A 92 15.71 3.62 16.09
N LYS A 93 16.49 4.67 16.26
CA LYS A 93 17.89 4.59 16.73
C LYS A 93 18.00 4.04 18.15
N TYR A 94 17.21 4.57 19.09
CA TYR A 94 17.36 4.24 20.53
C TYR A 94 16.61 2.96 20.92
N ILE A 95 15.47 2.64 20.32
CA ILE A 95 14.64 1.50 20.70
C ILE A 95 14.83 0.32 19.76
N ALA A 96 14.78 0.54 18.44
CA ALA A 96 14.86 -0.54 17.46
C ALA A 96 16.28 -0.79 16.93
N LYS A 97 17.25 0.08 17.25
CA LYS A 97 18.66 0.01 16.77
C LYS A 97 18.76 -0.07 15.24
N ASN A 98 17.83 0.53 14.52
CA ASN A 98 17.76 0.50 13.06
C ASN A 98 17.28 1.86 12.50
N GLU A 99 18.18 2.85 12.54
CA GLU A 99 17.90 4.21 12.05
C GLU A 99 17.60 4.23 10.55
N ASP A 100 18.29 3.39 9.76
CA ASP A 100 18.16 3.35 8.30
C ASP A 100 16.75 2.92 7.87
N ALA A 101 16.16 1.95 8.55
CA ALA A 101 14.79 1.49 8.25
C ALA A 101 13.75 2.61 8.49
N TYR A 102 13.96 3.46 9.49
CA TYR A 102 13.06 4.57 9.79
C TYR A 102 13.26 5.76 8.86
N ASN A 103 14.50 6.03 8.45
CA ASN A 103 14.80 7.02 7.41
C ASN A 103 14.18 6.60 6.07
N TYR A 104 14.29 5.32 5.71
CA TYR A 104 13.64 4.76 4.53
C TYR A 104 12.11 4.89 4.60
N LEU A 105 11.51 4.61 5.76
CA LEU A 105 10.07 4.77 5.96
C LEU A 105 9.63 6.22 5.72
N ASP A 106 10.35 7.19 6.27
CA ASP A 106 10.07 8.62 6.07
C ASP A 106 10.17 9.01 4.59
N GLN A 107 11.26 8.62 3.92
CA GLN A 107 11.47 8.91 2.51
C GLN A 107 10.39 8.27 1.64
N SER A 108 10.10 6.99 1.84
CA SER A 108 9.10 6.26 1.05
C SER A 108 7.69 6.84 1.19
N ILE A 109 7.31 7.29 2.39
CA ILE A 109 6.03 7.98 2.61
C ILE A 109 6.02 9.35 1.91
N SER A 110 7.12 10.10 1.99
CA SER A 110 7.22 11.45 1.41
C SER A 110 7.16 11.46 -0.11
N MET A 111 7.67 10.41 -0.75
CA MET A 111 7.67 10.24 -2.21
C MET A 111 6.37 9.63 -2.74
N PHE A 112 5.57 9.01 -1.87
CA PHE A 112 4.34 8.33 -2.28
C PHE A 112 3.22 9.33 -2.60
N PRO A 113 2.37 9.06 -3.61
CA PRO A 113 1.24 9.92 -3.95
C PRO A 113 0.30 10.15 -2.76
N ASN A 114 -0.20 11.38 -2.61
CA ASN A 114 -1.28 11.65 -1.66
C ASN A 114 -2.59 10.99 -2.11
N GLN A 115 -3.64 11.07 -1.27
CA GLN A 115 -4.91 10.40 -1.51
C GLN A 115 -5.52 10.72 -2.88
N GLU A 116 -5.57 11.98 -3.25
CA GLU A 116 -6.22 12.43 -4.49
C GLU A 116 -5.40 12.03 -5.71
N LEU A 117 -4.07 12.12 -5.62
CA LEU A 117 -3.19 11.71 -6.70
C LEU A 117 -3.23 10.18 -6.91
N LEU A 118 -3.20 9.38 -5.84
CA LEU A 118 -3.34 7.93 -5.97
C LEU A 118 -4.70 7.54 -6.54
N LYS A 119 -5.77 8.22 -6.14
CA LYS A 119 -7.10 8.03 -6.72
C LYS A 119 -7.10 8.33 -8.23
N ALA A 120 -6.48 9.43 -8.65
CA ALA A 120 -6.36 9.78 -10.07
C ALA A 120 -5.54 8.74 -10.86
N ILE A 121 -4.45 8.23 -10.28
CA ILE A 121 -3.64 7.16 -10.88
C ILE A 121 -4.48 5.89 -11.06
N LEU A 122 -5.23 5.47 -10.05
CA LEU A 122 -6.09 4.29 -10.12
C LEU A 122 -7.14 4.42 -11.23
N ILE A 123 -7.79 5.60 -11.34
CA ILE A 123 -8.76 5.88 -12.42
C ILE A 123 -8.07 5.80 -13.79
N LYS A 124 -6.90 6.41 -13.94
CA LYS A 124 -6.11 6.36 -15.18
C LYS A 124 -5.72 4.93 -15.57
N LYS A 125 -5.48 4.06 -14.59
CA LYS A 125 -5.18 2.63 -14.79
C LYS A 125 -6.40 1.77 -15.14
N GLY A 126 -7.60 2.34 -15.13
CA GLY A 126 -8.83 1.65 -15.52
C GLY A 126 -9.66 1.09 -14.36
N PHE A 127 -9.33 1.44 -13.13
CA PHE A 127 -10.23 1.18 -12.02
C PHE A 127 -11.41 2.16 -12.03
N ASN A 128 -12.62 1.65 -11.78
CA ASN A 128 -13.85 2.43 -11.73
C ASN A 128 -14.36 2.58 -10.30
N ASN A 129 -15.24 3.55 -10.08
CA ASN A 129 -15.85 3.85 -8.78
C ASN A 129 -14.79 3.98 -7.67
N VAL A 130 -13.66 4.62 -8.01
CA VAL A 130 -12.55 4.76 -7.07
C VAL A 130 -12.94 5.72 -5.96
N SER A 131 -12.85 5.24 -4.73
CA SER A 131 -13.09 5.99 -3.50
C SER A 131 -11.96 5.81 -2.51
N ASN A 132 -11.90 6.65 -1.48
CA ASN A 132 -10.96 6.47 -0.39
C ASN A 132 -11.56 6.80 0.97
N ILE A 133 -11.16 6.05 1.98
CA ILE A 133 -11.51 6.23 3.38
C ILE A 133 -10.25 6.65 4.13
N ASN A 134 -10.30 7.78 4.83
CA ASN A 134 -9.17 8.30 5.58
C ASN A 134 -9.24 7.93 7.05
N PHE A 135 -8.12 7.44 7.58
CA PHE A 135 -7.93 7.17 9.00
C PHE A 135 -6.92 8.17 9.58
N PHE A 136 -7.04 8.47 10.86
CA PHE A 136 -6.14 9.38 11.58
C PHE A 136 -5.92 10.70 10.82
N ASN A 137 -7.02 11.34 10.42
CA ASN A 137 -6.99 12.59 9.64
C ASN A 137 -6.24 12.49 8.30
N GLY A 138 -6.16 11.31 7.69
CA GLY A 138 -5.54 11.07 6.39
C GLY A 138 -4.08 10.60 6.44
N ILE A 139 -3.50 10.38 7.62
CA ILE A 139 -2.17 9.76 7.75
C ILE A 139 -2.14 8.37 7.12
N VAL A 140 -3.26 7.67 7.18
CA VAL A 140 -3.48 6.39 6.48
C VAL A 140 -4.73 6.52 5.65
N SER A 141 -4.72 6.01 4.43
CA SER A 141 -5.87 6.01 3.54
C SER A 141 -6.07 4.62 2.92
N LEU A 142 -7.32 4.15 2.92
CA LEU A 142 -7.75 2.97 2.19
C LEU A 142 -8.39 3.41 0.88
N HIS A 143 -7.77 3.08 -0.24
CA HIS A 143 -8.36 3.25 -1.56
C HIS A 143 -9.08 1.97 -1.98
N ILE A 144 -10.23 2.15 -2.59
CA ILE A 144 -11.08 1.07 -3.10
C ILE A 144 -11.38 1.39 -4.57
N GLY A 145 -11.15 0.45 -5.44
CA GLY A 145 -11.46 0.56 -6.86
C GLY A 145 -12.04 -0.73 -7.41
N TYR A 146 -12.77 -0.66 -8.49
CA TYR A 146 -13.45 -1.81 -9.10
C TYR A 146 -12.95 -2.02 -10.52
N LYS A 147 -12.72 -3.27 -10.90
CA LYS A 147 -12.56 -3.62 -12.30
C LYS A 147 -13.94 -3.69 -12.97
N THR A 148 -14.14 -2.96 -14.06
CA THR A 148 -15.31 -3.15 -14.91
C THR A 148 -15.22 -4.42 -15.76
N ILE A 149 -16.29 -4.73 -16.43
CA ILE A 149 -16.42 -5.86 -17.37
C ILE A 149 -15.50 -5.64 -18.58
#